data_ae5ee1e3629685ed47a954b6149a2b53
#
_entry.id   ae5ee1e3629685ed47a954b6149a2b53
#
_cell.length_a   1.000
_cell.length_b   1.000
_cell.length_c   1.000
_cell.angle_alpha   90.00
_cell.angle_beta   90.00
_cell.angle_gamma   90.00
#
_symmetry.space_group_name_H-M   'P 1'
#
loop_
_entity.id
_entity.type
_entity.pdbx_description
1 polymer ?
#
loop_
_entity_poly.entity_id
_entity_poly.type
_entity_poly.pdbx_seq_one_letter_code
_entity_poly.pdbx_strand_id
1 'polypeptide(L)'
;MNCDITGNIEKQLKNLQGGVDKIYLFPYVKYSRSQIVLDNQFLDEFPSTTIFSIHSFVVNYTENTEVEGGDIAWNQSFTIELPRTQAGSEVYRFVKQDWRIIYVDRLGNIRILGLFNGLEAVVTNETGSDKAGFNGYKLTFTGKEDNQAYYLTDLEDVGFTIYDNNNYIFEDGCNFIFEDGTNYIFE
;
A
#
# COMPACT_ATOMS: atom_id res chain seq x y z
N MET A 1 -25.71 11.28 -17.71
CA MET A 1 -25.80 10.88 -16.29
C MET A 1 -26.04 12.17 -15.52
N ASN A 2 -27.19 12.34 -14.88
CA ASN A 2 -27.43 13.52 -14.03
C ASN A 2 -26.74 13.31 -12.71
N CYS A 3 -25.74 14.14 -12.43
CA CYS A 3 -25.02 14.12 -11.14
C CYS A 3 -25.69 15.07 -10.15
N ASP A 4 -26.97 14.85 -9.88
CA ASP A 4 -27.67 15.66 -8.89
C ASP A 4 -27.33 15.16 -7.49
N ILE A 5 -26.86 16.06 -6.63
CA ILE A 5 -26.69 15.78 -5.20
C ILE A 5 -28.09 15.67 -4.60
N THR A 6 -28.52 14.45 -4.29
CA THR A 6 -29.88 14.15 -3.82
C THR A 6 -30.04 14.08 -2.30
N GLY A 7 -28.99 14.41 -1.53
CA GLY A 7 -29.03 14.35 -0.08
C GLY A 7 -28.11 15.35 0.60
N ASN A 8 -28.35 15.60 1.88
CA ASN A 8 -27.49 16.41 2.71
C ASN A 8 -26.24 15.63 3.11
N ILE A 9 -25.07 16.25 2.99
CA ILE A 9 -23.85 15.72 3.60
C ILE A 9 -23.90 16.05 5.10
N GLU A 10 -24.18 15.05 5.91
CA GLU A 10 -24.24 15.24 7.35
C GLU A 10 -22.84 15.50 7.93
N LYS A 11 -22.80 16.46 8.89
CA LYS A 11 -21.57 16.75 9.63
C LYS A 11 -21.28 15.60 10.59
N GLN A 12 -20.29 14.77 10.27
CA GLN A 12 -19.83 13.73 11.19
C GLN A 12 -19.15 14.32 12.43
N LEU A 13 -19.31 13.67 13.57
CA LEU A 13 -18.67 14.05 14.82
C LEU A 13 -17.14 13.96 14.69
N LYS A 14 -16.44 14.90 15.33
CA LYS A 14 -15.00 15.18 15.21
C LYS A 14 -14.02 14.09 15.68
N ASN A 15 -14.41 12.84 15.80
CA ASN A 15 -13.54 11.77 16.33
C ASN A 15 -12.83 10.92 15.26
N LEU A 16 -12.73 11.43 14.04
CA LEU A 16 -11.99 10.75 12.98
C LEU A 16 -10.48 10.99 13.20
N GLN A 17 -9.80 10.01 13.79
CA GLN A 17 -8.34 10.00 13.82
C GLN A 17 -7.83 9.66 12.42
N GLY A 18 -7.21 10.65 11.76
CA GLY A 18 -6.49 10.40 10.52
C GLY A 18 -5.24 9.55 10.77
N GLY A 19 -4.79 8.87 9.71
CA GLY A 19 -3.54 8.12 9.69
C GLY A 19 -3.74 6.66 9.30
N VAL A 20 -2.63 6.02 8.96
CA VAL A 20 -2.55 4.63 8.55
C VAL A 20 -2.00 3.81 9.73
N ASP A 21 -2.58 2.63 9.96
CA ASP A 21 -2.18 1.69 11.00
C ASP A 21 -1.29 0.58 10.42
N LYS A 22 -1.71 -0.02 9.31
CA LYS A 22 -0.98 -1.12 8.66
C LYS A 22 -0.83 -0.85 7.17
N ILE A 23 0.28 -1.32 6.62
CA ILE A 23 0.60 -1.18 5.20
C ILE A 23 1.09 -2.53 4.70
N TYR A 24 0.55 -2.93 3.56
CA TYR A 24 0.98 -4.12 2.83
C TYR A 24 1.30 -3.75 1.39
N LEU A 25 2.38 -4.33 0.86
CA LEU A 25 2.80 -4.13 -0.52
C LEU A 25 2.92 -5.48 -1.23
N PHE A 26 2.64 -5.45 -2.53
CA PHE A 26 2.94 -6.58 -3.40
C PHE A 26 3.18 -6.10 -4.83
N PRO A 27 3.99 -6.85 -5.62
CA PRO A 27 4.29 -6.49 -6.98
C PRO A 27 3.03 -6.38 -7.84
N TYR A 28 3.01 -5.40 -8.72
CA TYR A 28 1.95 -5.30 -9.72
C TYR A 28 2.13 -6.40 -10.78
N VAL A 29 1.11 -7.20 -10.95
CA VAL A 29 0.95 -8.15 -12.05
C VAL A 29 -0.37 -7.84 -12.74
N LYS A 30 -0.35 -7.67 -14.05
CA LYS A 30 -1.56 -7.39 -14.81
C LYS A 30 -2.47 -8.62 -14.82
N TYR A 31 -3.62 -8.51 -14.19
CA TYR A 31 -4.70 -9.50 -14.26
C TYR A 31 -5.76 -9.08 -15.28
N SER A 32 -6.49 -10.07 -15.82
CA SER A 32 -7.68 -9.76 -16.60
C SER A 32 -8.79 -9.24 -15.67
N ARG A 33 -9.64 -8.35 -16.18
CA ARG A 33 -10.78 -7.82 -15.39
C ARG A 33 -11.74 -8.93 -14.92
N SER A 34 -11.77 -10.07 -15.59
CA SER A 34 -12.60 -11.22 -15.18
C SER A 34 -12.05 -12.00 -13.97
N GLN A 35 -10.82 -11.76 -13.58
CA GLN A 35 -10.18 -12.38 -12.40
C GLN A 35 -10.32 -11.53 -11.14
N ILE A 36 -10.86 -10.33 -11.26
CA ILE A 36 -11.05 -9.38 -10.18
C ILE A 36 -12.55 -9.15 -10.07
N VAL A 37 -13.15 -9.51 -8.96
CA VAL A 37 -14.58 -9.32 -8.70
C VAL A 37 -14.77 -8.06 -7.87
N LEU A 38 -15.61 -7.16 -8.37
CA LEU A 38 -15.94 -5.90 -7.72
C LEU A 38 -17.45 -5.83 -7.47
N ASP A 39 -17.83 -5.40 -6.28
CA ASP A 39 -19.20 -4.98 -5.96
C ASP A 39 -19.21 -3.49 -5.58
N ASN A 40 -19.65 -2.64 -6.48
CA ASN A 40 -19.64 -1.17 -6.34
C ASN A 40 -18.24 -0.63 -6.04
N GLN A 41 -17.96 -0.27 -4.80
CA GLN A 41 -16.70 0.26 -4.32
C GLN A 41 -15.87 -0.76 -3.53
N PHE A 42 -16.32 -2.02 -3.48
CA PHE A 42 -15.63 -3.09 -2.77
C PHE A 42 -14.95 -4.04 -3.74
N LEU A 43 -13.78 -4.48 -3.36
CA LEU A 43 -13.08 -5.60 -3.97
C LEU A 43 -13.50 -6.86 -3.22
N ASP A 44 -14.24 -7.75 -3.90
CA ASP A 44 -14.76 -8.99 -3.30
C ASP A 44 -13.84 -10.18 -3.53
N GLU A 45 -13.26 -10.31 -4.73
CA GLU A 45 -12.33 -11.40 -5.03
C GLU A 45 -11.11 -10.89 -5.80
N PHE A 46 -9.96 -11.38 -5.40
CA PHE A 46 -8.67 -11.15 -6.05
C PHE A 46 -7.91 -12.46 -6.19
N PRO A 47 -7.12 -12.66 -7.25
CA PRO A 47 -6.28 -13.85 -7.38
C PRO A 47 -5.38 -14.04 -6.16
N SER A 48 -5.35 -15.26 -5.61
CA SER A 48 -4.57 -15.56 -4.40
C SER A 48 -3.16 -14.99 -4.49
N THR A 49 -2.83 -14.11 -3.57
CA THR A 49 -1.60 -13.33 -3.61
C THR A 49 -1.02 -13.15 -2.21
N THR A 50 0.29 -13.38 -2.11
CA THR A 50 1.03 -13.09 -0.88
C THR A 50 1.39 -11.61 -0.81
N ILE A 51 1.07 -10.97 0.29
CA ILE A 51 1.34 -9.56 0.57
C ILE A 51 2.36 -9.40 1.69
N PHE A 52 3.21 -8.37 1.59
CA PHE A 52 4.30 -8.11 2.53
C PHE A 52 3.99 -6.89 3.38
N SER A 53 4.10 -7.03 4.71
CA SER A 53 3.91 -5.90 5.61
C SER A 53 5.12 -4.98 5.61
N ILE A 54 4.87 -3.67 5.70
CA ILE A 54 5.90 -2.67 5.91
C ILE A 54 5.52 -1.77 7.08
N HIS A 55 6.47 -1.46 7.95
CA HIS A 55 6.26 -0.57 9.08
C HIS A 55 6.85 0.80 8.79
N SER A 56 6.06 1.84 8.98
CA SER A 56 6.51 3.23 8.88
C SER A 56 5.82 4.08 9.93
N PHE A 57 6.55 5.05 10.50
CA PHE A 57 5.99 6.00 11.46
C PHE A 57 5.30 7.19 10.78
N VAL A 58 5.68 7.48 9.55
CA VAL A 58 5.12 8.59 8.77
C VAL A 58 4.58 8.05 7.46
N VAL A 59 3.26 8.16 7.33
CA VAL A 59 2.53 7.71 6.15
C VAL A 59 1.57 8.80 5.72
N ASN A 60 1.57 9.09 4.44
CA ASN A 60 0.62 10.01 3.84
C ASN A 60 -0.02 9.38 2.60
N TYR A 61 -1.34 9.42 2.56
CA TYR A 61 -2.12 9.05 1.40
C TYR A 61 -2.92 10.24 0.89
N THR A 62 -2.88 10.48 -0.40
CA THR A 62 -3.72 11.45 -1.08
C THR A 62 -4.31 10.86 -2.35
N GLU A 63 -5.55 11.22 -2.63
CA GLU A 63 -6.26 10.86 -3.84
C GLU A 63 -6.97 12.09 -4.39
N ASN A 64 -6.72 12.40 -5.64
CA ASN A 64 -7.27 13.57 -6.30
C ASN A 64 -7.87 13.17 -7.64
N THR A 65 -8.99 13.78 -7.98
CA THR A 65 -9.59 13.62 -9.31
C THR A 65 -8.99 14.59 -10.30
N GLU A 66 -8.80 14.14 -11.51
CA GLU A 66 -8.43 14.95 -12.67
C GLU A 66 -9.40 14.70 -13.80
N VAL A 67 -9.85 15.76 -14.48
CA VAL A 67 -10.73 15.65 -15.63
C VAL A 67 -9.90 15.85 -16.89
N GLU A 68 -9.79 14.80 -17.70
CA GLU A 68 -9.00 14.79 -18.92
C GLU A 68 -9.89 14.34 -20.10
N GLY A 69 -10.11 15.25 -21.05
CA GLY A 69 -10.91 14.93 -22.23
C GLY A 69 -12.39 14.58 -21.99
N GLY A 70 -12.91 14.85 -20.77
CA GLY A 70 -14.28 14.50 -20.36
C GLY A 70 -14.37 13.23 -19.50
N ASP A 71 -13.28 12.49 -19.36
CA ASP A 71 -13.17 11.36 -18.45
C ASP A 71 -12.56 11.79 -17.10
N ILE A 72 -12.96 11.10 -16.04
CA ILE A 72 -12.41 11.33 -14.69
C ILE A 72 -11.35 10.29 -14.43
N ALA A 73 -10.16 10.75 -14.09
CA ALA A 73 -9.08 9.91 -13.59
C ALA A 73 -8.80 10.20 -12.11
N TRP A 74 -8.35 9.19 -11.40
CA TRP A 74 -8.02 9.24 -9.98
C TRP A 74 -6.52 9.12 -9.78
N ASN A 75 -5.88 10.24 -9.44
CA ASN A 75 -4.45 10.26 -9.13
C ASN A 75 -4.26 9.83 -7.68
N GLN A 76 -3.64 8.68 -7.48
CA GLN A 76 -3.33 8.10 -6.18
C GLN A 76 -1.86 8.35 -5.84
N SER A 77 -1.60 8.83 -4.63
CA SER A 77 -0.25 9.02 -4.12
C SER A 77 -0.14 8.52 -2.69
N PHE A 78 0.83 7.65 -2.46
CA PHE A 78 1.09 7.04 -1.16
C PHE A 78 2.56 7.21 -0.81
N THR A 79 2.85 7.87 0.31
CA THR A 79 4.21 8.16 0.75
C THR A 79 4.48 7.52 2.09
N ILE A 80 5.63 6.85 2.22
CA ILE A 80 6.13 6.28 3.48
C ILE A 80 7.56 6.76 3.73
N GLU A 81 7.91 6.95 4.99
CA GLU A 81 9.25 7.30 5.43
C GLU A 81 9.87 6.14 6.21
N LEU A 82 11.01 5.68 5.76
CA LEU A 82 11.76 4.58 6.36
C LEU A 82 13.08 5.13 6.93
N PRO A 83 13.26 5.10 8.27
CA PRO A 83 14.53 5.49 8.88
C PRO A 83 15.70 4.67 8.31
N ARG A 84 16.87 5.30 8.16
CA ARG A 84 18.06 4.65 7.60
C ARG A 84 18.49 3.40 8.36
N THR A 85 18.22 3.34 9.67
CA THR A 85 18.47 2.17 10.50
C THR A 85 17.58 0.98 10.19
N GLN A 86 16.41 1.24 9.61
CA GLN A 86 15.43 0.23 9.24
C GLN A 86 15.55 -0.22 7.77
N ALA A 87 16.06 0.66 6.91
CA ALA A 87 16.14 0.42 5.48
C ALA A 87 17.58 0.69 4.97
N GLY A 88 18.15 -0.29 4.32
CA GLY A 88 19.43 -0.20 3.63
C GLY A 88 19.26 0.16 2.15
N SER A 89 20.29 -0.16 1.36
CA SER A 89 20.28 0.04 -0.10
C SER A 89 19.18 -0.77 -0.84
N GLU A 90 18.62 -1.77 -0.19
CA GLU A 90 17.54 -2.62 -0.72
C GLU A 90 16.29 -1.82 -1.09
N VAL A 91 16.09 -0.67 -0.46
CA VAL A 91 14.97 0.24 -0.76
C VAL A 91 14.92 0.65 -2.24
N TYR A 92 16.06 0.67 -2.94
CA TYR A 92 16.11 0.97 -4.37
C TYR A 92 15.55 -0.14 -5.27
N ARG A 93 15.23 -1.31 -4.72
CA ARG A 93 14.53 -2.37 -5.46
C ARG A 93 13.09 -1.98 -5.76
N PHE A 94 12.49 -1.09 -4.95
CA PHE A 94 11.11 -0.64 -5.19
C PHE A 94 10.93 0.10 -6.52
N VAL A 95 11.96 0.78 -7.04
CA VAL A 95 11.88 1.50 -8.34
C VAL A 95 11.98 0.60 -9.56
N LYS A 96 12.17 -0.70 -9.39
CA LYS A 96 12.36 -1.63 -10.52
C LYS A 96 11.07 -2.20 -11.10
N GLN A 97 9.96 -2.00 -10.41
CA GLN A 97 8.65 -2.53 -10.80
C GLN A 97 7.54 -1.67 -10.21
N ASP A 98 6.34 -1.84 -10.74
CA ASP A 98 5.15 -1.21 -10.18
C ASP A 98 4.60 -2.03 -9.01
N TRP A 99 3.81 -1.38 -8.17
CA TRP A 99 3.33 -1.93 -6.92
C TRP A 99 1.82 -1.77 -6.79
N ARG A 100 1.22 -2.64 -5.97
CA ARG A 100 -0.06 -2.42 -5.32
C ARG A 100 0.16 -2.24 -3.85
N ILE A 101 -0.63 -1.37 -3.25
CA ILE A 101 -0.56 -1.09 -1.82
C ILE A 101 -1.93 -1.33 -1.21
N ILE A 102 -1.96 -2.10 -0.13
CA ILE A 102 -3.12 -2.17 0.74
C ILE A 102 -2.76 -1.46 2.04
N TYR A 103 -3.64 -0.60 2.51
CA TYR A 103 -3.47 0.02 3.80
C TYR A 103 -4.72 -0.12 4.65
N VAL A 104 -4.51 -0.18 5.95
CA VAL A 104 -5.55 -0.14 6.96
C VAL A 104 -5.44 1.20 7.67
N ASP A 105 -6.51 1.98 7.66
CA ASP A 105 -6.55 3.22 8.42
C ASP A 105 -6.82 2.96 9.92
N ARG A 106 -6.66 3.99 10.75
CA ARG A 106 -6.90 3.89 12.20
C ARG A 106 -8.36 3.65 12.58
N LEU A 107 -9.28 3.73 11.63
CA LEU A 107 -10.69 3.40 11.80
C LEU A 107 -11.00 1.95 11.43
N GLY A 108 -10.00 1.21 10.92
CA GLY A 108 -10.14 -0.18 10.48
C GLY A 108 -10.60 -0.33 9.03
N ASN A 109 -10.72 0.76 8.26
CA ASN A 109 -11.04 0.62 6.84
C ASN A 109 -9.81 0.13 6.07
N ILE A 110 -10.02 -0.88 5.24
CA ILE A 110 -8.99 -1.47 4.39
C ILE A 110 -9.20 -0.96 2.97
N ARG A 111 -8.15 -0.44 2.34
CA ARG A 111 -8.22 0.04 0.96
C ARG A 111 -7.05 -0.47 0.14
N ILE A 112 -7.28 -0.69 -1.16
CA ILE A 112 -6.26 -1.06 -2.14
C ILE A 112 -6.05 0.06 -3.15
N LEU A 113 -4.77 0.32 -3.44
CA LEU A 113 -4.29 1.33 -4.38
C LEU A 113 -3.59 0.64 -5.56
N GLY A 114 -3.65 1.27 -6.73
CA GLY A 114 -3.01 0.75 -7.93
C GLY A 114 -3.61 -0.57 -8.42
N LEU A 115 -4.93 -0.75 -8.29
CA LEU A 115 -5.57 -2.03 -8.57
C LEU A 115 -5.41 -2.47 -10.03
N PHE A 116 -5.62 -1.57 -10.99
CA PHE A 116 -5.61 -1.91 -12.42
C PHE A 116 -4.37 -1.46 -13.17
N ASN A 117 -3.77 -0.34 -12.79
CA ASN A 117 -2.64 0.26 -13.49
C ASN A 117 -1.32 0.15 -12.71
N GLY A 118 -1.39 -0.16 -11.41
CA GLY A 118 -0.23 -0.18 -10.54
C GLY A 118 0.21 1.22 -10.10
N LEU A 119 1.17 1.25 -9.19
CA LEU A 119 1.78 2.47 -8.67
C LEU A 119 3.28 2.42 -8.95
N GLU A 120 3.80 3.44 -9.61
CA GLU A 120 5.23 3.64 -9.81
C GLU A 120 5.88 4.16 -8.53
N ALA A 121 7.04 3.61 -8.18
CA ALA A 121 7.76 3.98 -6.97
C ALA A 121 8.92 4.91 -7.25
N VAL A 122 9.03 5.98 -6.47
CA VAL A 122 10.19 6.89 -6.44
C VAL A 122 10.80 6.87 -5.05
N VAL A 123 12.13 6.73 -4.99
CA VAL A 123 12.90 6.73 -3.74
C VAL A 123 13.72 8.00 -3.63
N THR A 124 13.53 8.72 -2.55
CA THR A 124 14.35 9.88 -2.18
C THR A 124 15.15 9.56 -0.93
N ASN A 125 16.45 9.80 -0.96
CA ASN A 125 17.34 9.65 0.20
C ASN A 125 17.52 11.02 0.87
N GLU A 126 17.12 11.14 2.12
CA GLU A 126 17.17 12.37 2.90
C GLU A 126 18.09 12.21 4.12
N THR A 127 18.91 13.23 4.42
CA THR A 127 19.81 13.22 5.58
C THR A 127 19.41 14.23 6.66
N GLY A 128 18.34 15.01 6.42
CA GLY A 128 17.96 16.12 7.29
C GLY A 128 18.99 17.26 7.34
N SER A 129 18.56 18.42 7.73
CA SER A 129 19.42 19.62 7.86
C SER A 129 19.96 19.82 9.27
N ASP A 130 19.37 19.17 10.27
CA ASP A 130 19.74 19.27 11.68
C ASP A 130 19.61 17.91 12.42
N LYS A 131 19.93 17.91 13.71
CA LYS A 131 19.92 16.69 14.53
C LYS A 131 18.50 16.08 14.72
N ALA A 132 17.46 16.87 14.54
CA ALA A 132 16.07 16.45 14.66
C ALA A 132 15.45 16.13 13.29
N GLY A 133 16.16 16.44 12.20
CA GLY A 133 15.70 16.18 10.84
C GLY A 133 15.61 14.70 10.53
N PHE A 134 14.67 14.34 9.65
CA PHE A 134 14.53 12.96 9.18
C PHE A 134 15.80 12.52 8.45
N ASN A 135 16.28 11.33 8.77
CA ASN A 135 17.43 10.68 8.12
C ASN A 135 17.01 9.29 7.65
N GLY A 136 16.82 9.13 6.37
CA GLY A 136 16.30 7.88 5.82
C GLY A 136 15.90 7.97 4.37
N TYR A 137 14.96 7.13 4.01
CA TYR A 137 14.42 7.03 2.67
C TYR A 137 12.94 7.37 2.67
N LYS A 138 12.55 8.22 1.74
CA LYS A 138 11.17 8.52 1.45
C LYS A 138 10.78 7.80 0.16
N LEU A 139 9.82 6.88 0.26
CA LEU A 139 9.24 6.19 -0.87
C LEU A 139 7.92 6.85 -1.21
N THR A 140 7.77 7.26 -2.45
CA THR A 140 6.52 7.82 -2.96
C THR A 140 6.03 6.93 -4.10
N PHE A 141 4.83 6.39 -3.93
CA PHE A 141 4.15 5.58 -4.91
C PHE A 141 3.05 6.41 -5.56
N THR A 142 3.05 6.50 -6.88
CA THR A 142 2.06 7.30 -7.61
C THR A 142 1.50 6.51 -8.78
N GLY A 143 0.22 6.67 -9.02
CA GLY A 143 -0.46 6.04 -10.15
C GLY A 143 -1.76 6.74 -10.48
N LYS A 144 -2.27 6.45 -11.67
CA LYS A 144 -3.51 6.99 -12.21
C LYS A 144 -4.47 5.83 -12.48
N GLU A 145 -5.64 5.87 -11.86
CA GLU A 145 -6.66 4.84 -11.95
C GLU A 145 -7.96 5.42 -12.53
N ASP A 146 -8.79 4.56 -13.11
CA ASP A 146 -10.10 4.94 -13.65
C ASP A 146 -11.13 5.19 -12.53
N ASN A 147 -10.86 4.65 -11.32
CA ASN A 147 -11.74 4.73 -10.17
C ASN A 147 -10.95 5.07 -8.90
N GLN A 148 -11.68 5.51 -7.88
CA GLN A 148 -11.12 5.68 -6.54
C GLN A 148 -10.60 4.35 -5.98
N ALA A 149 -9.76 4.44 -4.94
CA ALA A 149 -9.27 3.29 -4.20
C ALA A 149 -10.43 2.44 -3.67
N TYR A 150 -10.41 1.15 -3.95
CA TYR A 150 -11.45 0.21 -3.54
C TYR A 150 -11.29 -0.17 -2.08
N TYR A 151 -12.42 -0.42 -1.42
CA TYR A 151 -12.47 -0.97 -0.08
C TYR A 151 -12.37 -2.50 -0.11
N LEU A 152 -11.86 -3.07 0.96
CA LEU A 152 -11.91 -4.51 1.22
C LEU A 152 -12.64 -4.74 2.55
N THR A 153 -13.41 -5.81 2.61
CA THR A 153 -14.06 -6.24 3.86
C THR A 153 -13.08 -6.93 4.79
N ASP A 154 -12.27 -7.82 4.23
CA ASP A 154 -11.20 -8.55 4.90
C ASP A 154 -10.09 -8.90 3.90
N LEU A 155 -8.88 -9.20 4.38
CA LEU A 155 -7.76 -9.55 3.51
C LEU A 155 -7.83 -11.00 3.03
N GLU A 156 -8.11 -11.92 3.95
CA GLU A 156 -8.09 -13.36 3.67
C GLU A 156 -9.28 -13.76 2.80
N ASP A 157 -10.46 -13.23 3.10
CA ASP A 157 -11.70 -13.50 2.34
C ASP A 157 -11.58 -13.05 0.88
N VAL A 158 -10.86 -11.96 0.61
CA VAL A 158 -10.64 -11.43 -0.74
C VAL A 158 -9.56 -12.21 -1.50
N GLY A 159 -8.69 -12.98 -0.81
CA GLY A 159 -7.64 -13.81 -1.42
C GLY A 159 -6.22 -13.38 -1.11
N PHE A 160 -6.01 -12.46 -0.16
CA PHE A 160 -4.68 -12.04 0.27
C PHE A 160 -4.17 -12.86 1.45
N THR A 161 -2.93 -13.34 1.35
CA THR A 161 -2.25 -14.02 2.45
C THR A 161 -1.08 -13.15 2.91
N ILE A 162 -1.09 -12.77 4.19
CA ILE A 162 0.00 -12.00 4.76
C ILE A 162 1.24 -12.90 4.86
N TYR A 163 2.35 -12.43 4.29
CA TYR A 163 3.63 -13.11 4.48
C TYR A 163 4.07 -12.95 5.93
N ASP A 164 3.91 -14.01 6.69
CA ASP A 164 4.36 -14.06 8.08
C ASP A 164 5.82 -14.53 8.09
N ASN A 165 6.72 -13.56 8.18
CA ASN A 165 8.14 -13.83 8.22
C ASN A 165 8.65 -13.76 9.64
N ASN A 166 8.38 -14.78 10.43
CA ASN A 166 9.04 -14.99 11.71
C ASN A 166 10.52 -15.39 11.53
N ASN A 167 11.00 -15.48 10.30
CA ASN A 167 12.36 -15.87 9.98
C ASN A 167 13.15 -14.66 9.49
N TYR A 168 14.39 -14.50 9.95
CA TYR A 168 15.32 -13.57 9.34
C TYR A 168 15.67 -14.06 7.93
N ILE A 169 15.41 -13.23 6.92
CA ILE A 169 15.86 -13.47 5.54
C ILE A 169 17.16 -12.69 5.36
N PHE A 170 18.22 -13.38 5.00
CA PHE A 170 19.47 -12.74 4.58
C PHE A 170 19.32 -12.03 3.24
N GLU A 171 20.28 -11.15 2.94
CA GLU A 171 20.33 -10.38 1.70
C GLU A 171 20.26 -11.24 0.40
N ASP A 172 20.62 -12.52 0.49
CA ASP A 172 20.54 -13.50 -0.59
C ASP A 172 19.16 -14.17 -0.73
N GLY A 173 18.21 -13.82 0.13
CA GLY A 173 16.86 -14.40 0.13
C GLY A 173 16.76 -15.77 0.81
N CYS A 174 17.81 -16.21 1.50
CA CYS A 174 17.80 -17.46 2.26
C CYS A 174 17.39 -17.23 3.71
N ASN A 175 16.60 -18.15 4.27
CA ASN A 175 16.31 -18.19 5.69
C ASN A 175 17.53 -18.71 6.45
N PHE A 176 17.73 -18.24 7.68
CA PHE A 176 18.68 -18.88 8.56
C PHE A 176 18.14 -20.25 8.98
N ILE A 177 18.77 -21.31 8.50
CA ILE A 177 18.38 -22.69 8.79
C ILE A 177 19.49 -23.29 9.67
N PHE A 178 19.11 -23.87 10.80
CA PHE A 178 20.05 -24.65 11.60
C PHE A 178 20.53 -25.91 10.86
N GLU A 179 21.66 -26.49 11.31
CA GLU A 179 22.15 -27.75 10.76
C GLU A 179 21.14 -28.90 10.83
N ASP A 180 20.16 -28.82 11.75
CA ASP A 180 19.06 -29.78 11.90
C ASP A 180 17.88 -29.52 10.96
N GLY A 181 17.95 -28.47 10.13
CA GLY A 181 16.90 -28.10 9.18
C GLY A 181 15.76 -27.26 9.78
N THR A 182 15.88 -26.80 11.03
CA THR A 182 14.88 -25.93 11.66
C THR A 182 15.19 -24.45 11.38
N ASN A 183 14.14 -23.65 11.23
CA ASN A 183 14.26 -22.21 11.07
C ASN A 183 14.52 -21.53 12.41
N TYR A 184 15.34 -20.48 12.41
CA TYR A 184 15.54 -19.66 13.61
C TYR A 184 14.30 -18.77 13.82
N ILE A 185 13.62 -18.94 14.95
CA ILE A 185 12.50 -18.10 15.40
C ILE A 185 13.01 -17.27 16.58
N PHE A 186 12.95 -15.95 16.48
CA PHE A 186 13.18 -15.07 17.62
C PHE A 186 11.85 -14.87 18.36
N GLU A 187 11.83 -15.22 19.65
CA GLU A 187 10.76 -14.86 20.57
C GLU A 187 10.89 -13.41 21.05
#